data_4ac9ffd1200844a19de902b4af621a84
#
_entry.id   4ac9ffd1200844a19de902b4af621a84
#
_cell.length_a   1.000
_cell.length_b   1.000
_cell.length_c   1.000
_cell.angle_alpha   90.00
_cell.angle_beta   90.00
_cell.angle_gamma   90.00
#
_symmetry.space_group_name_H-M   'P 1'
#
loop_
_entity.id
_entity.type
_entity.pdbx_description
1 polymer ?
#
loop_
_entity_poly.entity_id
_entity_poly.type
_entity_poly.pdbx_seq_one_letter_code
_entity_poly.pdbx_strand_id
1 'polypeptide(L)'
;MNLDSGAGLLHRLTSYVPGREWDVPVDDPRVRHDLAPNDPATQPPPVKAYPGADRLALPRELDDPGVSATAVLAGVPAPTLPLDAAQLGRILFLGAGVVRTTERAGRRILFRAAGSAGARFPLEIYASTRGVAGVPDGVHWYDPEQHALVTVGPAAAGAATTLVVTGVPWRTGWRYAERGWRHLYWDAGTVLAQLSAAADSAGLAPRVRSLFPDATVGALVGADGVHEYPLALLSFGGGEPAIAPGGPAAPGELPAVEFPLCTAAQRAGDRDVLGEPWPQAPGLPDHPPADSLDQVVRRRGSQRRMNRSRTLPRPLLQWPMTAALRGVRVPHWVAVHGVDDVAPGLYRWPGLSAPRRAGDLRDELLRIALDQALAGDAAYVAVAATDLSGLDDRGYRTAQLEAGLVEGRLHLAAYALGASASGMTFLDSEVPALLGEPAELATLLFTCVGVPDYASRAGGAPGAPVAVRSVTPRLR
;
A
#
# COMPACT_ATOMS: atom_id res chain seq x y z
N MET A 1 0.23 13.48 -19.48
CA MET A 1 0.62 14.30 -18.32
C MET A 1 1.75 15.26 -18.70
N ASN A 2 1.70 16.51 -18.22
CA ASN A 2 2.79 17.47 -18.44
C ASN A 2 3.94 17.18 -17.47
N LEU A 3 5.15 16.93 -18.00
CA LEU A 3 6.34 16.62 -17.17
C LEU A 3 7.00 17.87 -16.54
N ASP A 4 6.51 19.08 -16.85
CA ASP A 4 7.04 20.32 -16.30
C ASP A 4 6.15 20.96 -15.23
N SER A 5 5.08 20.26 -14.80
CA SER A 5 4.17 20.73 -13.77
C SER A 5 3.58 19.55 -12.98
N GLY A 6 3.04 19.84 -11.79
CA GLY A 6 2.26 18.90 -10.99
C GLY A 6 2.97 17.58 -10.71
N ALA A 7 2.23 16.49 -10.80
CA ALA A 7 2.75 15.15 -10.57
C ALA A 7 3.73 14.69 -11.66
N GLY A 8 3.65 15.23 -12.86
CA GLY A 8 4.60 14.97 -13.93
C GLY A 8 5.99 15.50 -13.62
N LEU A 9 6.08 16.72 -13.10
CA LEU A 9 7.33 17.30 -12.65
C LEU A 9 7.92 16.49 -11.48
N LEU A 10 7.11 16.14 -10.50
CA LEU A 10 7.54 15.26 -9.39
C LEU A 10 8.07 13.94 -9.95
N HIS A 11 7.37 13.30 -10.90
CA HIS A 11 7.82 12.07 -11.52
C HIS A 11 9.21 12.25 -12.14
N ARG A 12 9.40 13.27 -12.97
CA ARG A 12 10.67 13.55 -13.66
C ARG A 12 11.81 13.83 -12.69
N LEU A 13 11.59 14.70 -11.70
CA LEU A 13 12.63 15.10 -10.74
C LEU A 13 12.99 14.00 -9.74
N THR A 14 12.09 13.05 -9.45
CA THR A 14 12.30 11.97 -8.48
C THR A 14 12.57 10.61 -9.12
N SER A 15 12.70 10.54 -10.43
CA SER A 15 13.08 9.32 -11.14
C SER A 15 14.56 9.05 -10.93
N TYR A 16 14.87 7.82 -10.48
CA TYR A 16 16.23 7.39 -10.29
C TYR A 16 16.89 7.05 -11.64
N VAL A 17 18.11 7.50 -11.78
CA VAL A 17 19.00 7.20 -12.92
C VAL A 17 20.34 6.69 -12.40
N PRO A 18 21.09 5.87 -13.16
CA PRO A 18 22.40 5.38 -12.72
C PRO A 18 23.34 6.52 -12.30
N GLY A 19 23.98 6.36 -11.14
CA GLY A 19 24.85 7.37 -10.55
C GLY A 19 24.13 8.51 -9.79
N ARG A 20 22.80 8.49 -9.77
CA ARG A 20 21.95 9.46 -9.04
C ARG A 20 20.76 8.77 -8.35
N GLU A 21 21.00 7.58 -7.82
CA GLU A 21 19.94 6.68 -7.36
C GLU A 21 19.21 7.18 -6.10
N TRP A 22 19.86 7.98 -5.30
CA TRP A 22 19.28 8.49 -4.05
C TRP A 22 19.19 10.01 -4.02
N ASP A 23 19.65 10.65 -5.12
CA ASP A 23 19.63 12.08 -5.25
C ASP A 23 18.36 12.54 -5.96
N VAL A 24 17.72 13.56 -5.41
CA VAL A 24 16.72 14.34 -6.13
C VAL A 24 17.46 15.51 -6.77
N PRO A 25 17.30 15.78 -8.08
CA PRO A 25 17.98 16.88 -8.73
C PRO A 25 17.72 18.21 -8.01
N VAL A 26 18.78 18.91 -7.71
CA VAL A 26 18.78 20.12 -6.87
C VAL A 26 18.42 21.41 -7.65
N ASP A 27 18.07 21.29 -8.91
CA ASP A 27 17.87 22.46 -9.79
C ASP A 27 16.50 23.13 -9.62
N ASP A 28 15.56 22.45 -8.91
CA ASP A 28 14.24 23.01 -8.62
C ASP A 28 14.18 23.49 -7.17
N PRO A 29 13.84 24.78 -6.91
CA PRO A 29 13.80 25.35 -5.56
C PRO A 29 12.73 24.74 -4.67
N ARG A 30 11.81 23.93 -5.24
CA ARG A 30 10.81 23.20 -4.47
C ARG A 30 11.35 21.89 -3.87
N VAL A 31 12.50 21.42 -4.32
CA VAL A 31 13.17 20.25 -3.73
C VAL A 31 13.78 20.63 -2.41
N ARG A 32 13.51 19.84 -1.37
CA ARG A 32 13.96 20.13 -0.02
C ARG A 32 15.40 19.64 0.20
N HIS A 33 16.35 20.57 0.32
CA HIS A 33 17.79 20.27 0.50
C HIS A 33 18.26 20.27 1.94
N ASP A 34 17.52 20.92 2.84
CA ASP A 34 17.88 21.11 4.25
C ASP A 34 17.58 19.88 5.12
N LEU A 35 16.96 18.84 4.57
CA LEU A 35 16.65 17.62 5.27
C LEU A 35 17.59 16.48 4.85
N ALA A 36 18.61 16.22 5.67
CA ALA A 36 19.50 15.08 5.46
C ALA A 36 18.69 13.75 5.56
N PRO A 37 18.69 12.89 4.54
CA PRO A 37 17.98 11.63 4.59
C PRO A 37 18.47 10.74 5.74
N ASN A 38 17.52 10.13 6.45
CA ASN A 38 17.76 9.22 7.57
C ASN A 38 18.49 9.85 8.78
N ASP A 39 18.51 11.17 8.92
CA ASP A 39 19.05 11.82 10.12
C ASP A 39 18.17 11.46 11.35
N PRO A 40 18.72 10.78 12.36
CA PRO A 40 17.97 10.42 13.56
C PRO A 40 17.37 11.62 14.31
N ALA A 41 17.97 12.81 14.21
CA ALA A 41 17.49 14.02 14.88
C ALA A 41 16.18 14.54 14.30
N THR A 42 15.92 14.27 13.01
CA THR A 42 14.73 14.71 12.29
C THR A 42 13.71 13.59 12.03
N GLN A 43 13.89 12.43 12.67
CA GLN A 43 12.99 11.30 12.45
C GLN A 43 11.56 11.62 12.91
N PRO A 44 10.54 11.46 12.03
CA PRO A 44 9.15 11.71 12.39
C PRO A 44 8.63 10.71 13.43
N PRO A 45 7.61 11.09 14.24
CA PRO A 45 6.94 10.17 15.13
C PRO A 45 6.19 9.11 14.31
N PRO A 46 6.18 7.83 14.79
CA PRO A 46 5.56 6.73 14.06
C PRO A 46 4.03 6.78 14.04
N VAL A 47 3.42 7.53 14.96
CA VAL A 47 1.96 7.73 15.09
C VAL A 47 1.68 9.19 15.42
N LYS A 48 0.48 9.66 15.06
CA LYS A 48 -0.05 10.97 15.49
C LYS A 48 -0.39 10.96 16.98
N ALA A 49 -0.57 12.13 17.55
CA ALA A 49 -1.11 12.29 18.90
C ALA A 49 -2.34 13.21 18.88
N TYR A 50 -3.29 12.90 19.74
CA TYR A 50 -4.49 13.68 19.98
C TYR A 50 -4.67 13.85 21.50
N PRO A 51 -3.91 14.75 22.14
CA PRO A 51 -3.98 14.95 23.59
C PRO A 51 -5.38 15.36 24.03
N GLY A 52 -5.88 14.72 25.07
CA GLY A 52 -7.18 15.06 25.66
C GLY A 52 -8.42 14.66 24.85
N ALA A 53 -8.27 14.04 23.69
CA ALA A 53 -9.41 13.56 22.90
C ALA A 53 -10.00 12.26 23.50
N ASP A 54 -11.31 12.12 23.37
CA ASP A 54 -12.04 10.94 23.82
C ASP A 54 -11.59 9.68 23.05
N ARG A 55 -11.37 8.59 23.79
CA ARG A 55 -10.89 7.33 23.25
C ARG A 55 -11.87 6.20 23.52
N LEU A 56 -12.20 5.47 22.45
CA LEU A 56 -12.98 4.23 22.53
C LEU A 56 -12.03 3.05 22.26
N ALA A 57 -11.77 2.24 23.28
CA ALA A 57 -11.00 1.01 23.11
C ALA A 57 -11.81 0.03 22.24
N LEU A 58 -11.17 -0.54 21.24
CA LEU A 58 -11.76 -1.58 20.39
C LEU A 58 -11.53 -2.98 21.01
N PRO A 59 -12.42 -3.94 20.75
CA PRO A 59 -12.24 -5.32 21.18
C PRO A 59 -10.89 -5.90 20.70
N ARG A 60 -10.15 -6.54 21.59
CA ARG A 60 -8.83 -7.12 21.28
C ARG A 60 -8.90 -8.58 20.85
N GLU A 61 -9.99 -9.25 21.16
CA GLU A 61 -10.30 -10.56 20.61
C GLU A 61 -10.90 -10.36 19.23
N LEU A 62 -10.29 -10.98 18.23
CA LEU A 62 -10.72 -10.90 16.86
C LEU A 62 -11.45 -12.18 16.50
N ASP A 63 -12.72 -12.08 16.15
CA ASP A 63 -13.51 -13.18 15.64
C ASP A 63 -13.14 -13.40 14.16
N ASP A 64 -12.27 -14.38 13.90
CA ASP A 64 -11.90 -14.79 12.54
C ASP A 64 -13.11 -15.48 11.87
N PRO A 65 -13.66 -14.96 10.78
CA PRO A 65 -14.77 -15.60 10.06
C PRO A 65 -14.40 -16.94 9.43
N GLY A 66 -13.14 -17.35 9.47
CA GLY A 66 -12.65 -18.59 8.86
C GLY A 66 -12.64 -18.60 7.33
N VAL A 67 -12.87 -17.45 6.67
CA VAL A 67 -12.91 -17.37 5.22
C VAL A 67 -11.49 -17.46 4.66
N SER A 68 -11.28 -18.42 3.75
CA SER A 68 -9.97 -18.64 3.11
C SER A 68 -9.48 -17.37 2.41
N ALA A 69 -8.19 -17.03 2.62
CA ALA A 69 -7.57 -15.86 1.98
C ALA A 69 -7.67 -15.93 0.45
N THR A 70 -7.56 -17.10 -0.15
CA THR A 70 -7.67 -17.29 -1.59
C THR A 70 -9.11 -17.13 -2.08
N ALA A 71 -10.11 -17.57 -1.32
CA ALA A 71 -11.52 -17.32 -1.63
C ALA A 71 -11.82 -15.82 -1.67
N VAL A 72 -11.34 -15.07 -0.67
CA VAL A 72 -11.47 -13.60 -0.62
C VAL A 72 -10.81 -12.95 -1.84
N LEU A 73 -9.57 -13.30 -2.16
CA LEU A 73 -8.84 -12.76 -3.30
C LEU A 73 -9.46 -13.16 -4.66
N ALA A 74 -10.07 -14.34 -4.73
CA ALA A 74 -10.86 -14.75 -5.89
C ALA A 74 -12.18 -13.98 -6.03
N GLY A 75 -12.63 -13.27 -4.98
CA GLY A 75 -13.89 -12.55 -4.95
C GLY A 75 -15.11 -13.45 -4.75
N VAL A 76 -14.91 -14.56 -4.04
CA VAL A 76 -16.02 -15.41 -3.61
C VAL A 76 -16.79 -14.67 -2.52
N PRO A 77 -18.11 -14.49 -2.65
CA PRO A 77 -18.91 -13.83 -1.63
C PRO A 77 -18.85 -14.57 -0.29
N ALA A 78 -18.62 -13.83 0.78
CA ALA A 78 -18.70 -14.34 2.15
C ALA A 78 -20.06 -13.99 2.79
N PRO A 79 -20.53 -14.73 3.80
CA PRO A 79 -21.71 -14.34 4.57
C PRO A 79 -21.55 -12.96 5.20
N THR A 80 -22.59 -12.13 5.10
CA THR A 80 -22.55 -10.78 5.67
C THR A 80 -22.64 -10.83 7.19
N LEU A 81 -21.61 -10.32 7.85
CA LEU A 81 -21.57 -10.10 9.28
C LEU A 81 -22.01 -8.67 9.63
N PRO A 82 -22.56 -8.45 10.84
CA PRO A 82 -22.87 -7.09 11.30
C PRO A 82 -21.60 -6.23 11.36
N LEU A 83 -21.70 -4.97 10.91
CA LEU A 83 -20.64 -3.99 11.13
C LEU A 83 -20.83 -3.37 12.51
N ASP A 84 -20.16 -3.93 13.50
CA ASP A 84 -20.10 -3.45 14.87
C ASP A 84 -18.65 -3.06 15.26
N ALA A 85 -18.45 -2.68 16.51
CA ALA A 85 -17.14 -2.30 17.04
C ALA A 85 -16.10 -3.42 16.88
N ALA A 86 -16.49 -4.68 16.98
CA ALA A 86 -15.58 -5.83 16.84
C ALA A 86 -15.14 -6.01 15.39
N GLN A 87 -16.08 -5.99 14.43
CA GLN A 87 -15.75 -6.11 13.01
C GLN A 87 -14.99 -4.89 12.49
N LEU A 88 -15.38 -3.67 12.90
CA LEU A 88 -14.62 -2.47 12.53
C LEU A 88 -13.20 -2.55 13.10
N GLY A 89 -13.04 -2.94 14.36
CA GLY A 89 -11.75 -3.15 15.01
C GLY A 89 -10.90 -4.19 14.29
N ARG A 90 -11.48 -5.33 13.91
CA ARG A 90 -10.81 -6.38 13.14
C ARG A 90 -10.31 -5.85 11.78
N ILE A 91 -11.16 -5.16 11.02
CA ILE A 91 -10.79 -4.59 9.71
C ILE A 91 -9.63 -3.60 9.86
N LEU A 92 -9.73 -2.67 10.81
CA LEU A 92 -8.70 -1.67 11.08
C LEU A 92 -7.38 -2.33 11.51
N PHE A 93 -7.43 -3.34 12.37
CA PHE A 93 -6.24 -4.06 12.83
C PHE A 93 -5.56 -4.83 11.70
N LEU A 94 -6.31 -5.58 10.90
CA LEU A 94 -5.77 -6.34 9.77
C LEU A 94 -5.24 -5.44 8.65
N GLY A 95 -5.75 -4.22 8.50
CA GLY A 95 -5.23 -3.24 7.55
C GLY A 95 -4.03 -2.44 8.05
N ALA A 96 -4.09 -1.94 9.29
CA ALA A 96 -3.16 -0.92 9.77
C ALA A 96 -2.67 -1.11 11.22
N GLY A 97 -3.15 -2.12 11.97
CA GLY A 97 -2.76 -2.35 13.36
C GLY A 97 -1.29 -2.74 13.52
N VAL A 98 -0.71 -2.47 14.69
CA VAL A 98 0.67 -2.85 15.00
C VAL A 98 0.71 -4.33 15.38
N VAL A 99 1.36 -5.13 14.55
CA VAL A 99 1.44 -6.60 14.72
C VAL A 99 2.78 -7.08 15.24
N ARG A 100 3.86 -6.33 14.99
CA ARG A 100 5.23 -6.68 15.45
C ARG A 100 5.99 -5.44 15.88
N THR A 101 7.03 -5.65 16.68
CA THR A 101 7.96 -4.60 17.08
C THR A 101 9.40 -5.08 16.97
N THR A 102 10.32 -4.14 16.77
CA THR A 102 11.75 -4.39 16.91
C THR A 102 12.43 -3.16 17.48
N GLU A 103 13.61 -3.34 18.04
CA GLU A 103 14.45 -2.23 18.48
C GLU A 103 15.63 -2.09 17.54
N ARG A 104 15.92 -0.85 17.16
CA ARG A 104 17.08 -0.51 16.35
C ARG A 104 17.64 0.84 16.82
N ALA A 105 18.93 0.87 17.15
CA ALA A 105 19.61 2.07 17.65
C ALA A 105 18.86 2.74 18.84
N GLY A 106 18.39 1.93 19.81
CA GLY A 106 17.66 2.41 20.98
C GLY A 106 16.23 2.92 20.71
N ARG A 107 15.71 2.72 19.49
CA ARG A 107 14.36 3.13 19.09
C ARG A 107 13.48 1.94 18.78
N ARG A 108 12.25 1.96 19.29
CA ARG A 108 11.22 0.97 18.97
C ARG A 108 10.63 1.27 17.60
N ILE A 109 10.64 0.27 16.72
CA ILE A 109 10.00 0.31 15.40
C ILE A 109 8.72 -0.49 15.47
N LEU A 110 7.62 0.10 15.04
CA LEU A 110 6.28 -0.49 15.01
C LEU A 110 6.00 -1.01 13.60
N PHE A 111 5.89 -2.34 13.44
CA PHE A 111 5.50 -2.94 12.17
C PHE A 111 3.99 -3.13 12.13
N ARG A 112 3.34 -2.47 11.18
CA ARG A 112 1.90 -2.62 10.95
C ARG A 112 1.56 -3.86 10.13
N ALA A 113 0.30 -4.23 10.10
CA ALA A 113 -0.21 -5.40 9.40
C ALA A 113 0.06 -5.35 7.91
N ALA A 114 -0.17 -4.24 7.23
CA ALA A 114 0.22 -4.04 5.83
C ALA A 114 1.72 -3.75 5.67
N GLY A 115 2.26 -3.98 4.46
CA GLY A 115 3.62 -3.60 4.10
C GLY A 115 3.79 -2.08 4.01
N SER A 116 5.03 -1.61 4.18
CA SER A 116 5.36 -0.21 3.95
C SER A 116 6.80 -0.07 3.50
N ALA A 117 7.05 0.81 2.54
CA ALA A 117 8.37 1.12 2.03
C ALA A 117 9.28 1.58 3.18
N GLY A 118 10.44 0.90 3.31
CA GLY A 118 11.41 1.17 4.36
C GLY A 118 10.88 1.07 5.80
N ALA A 119 9.73 0.43 6.01
CA ALA A 119 9.01 0.37 7.30
C ALA A 119 8.72 1.77 7.87
N ARG A 120 8.30 2.72 7.03
CA ARG A 120 7.99 4.10 7.44
C ARG A 120 6.57 4.29 7.93
N PHE A 121 5.61 3.48 7.43
CA PHE A 121 4.20 3.49 7.82
C PHE A 121 3.59 4.91 7.82
N PRO A 122 3.59 5.59 6.65
CA PRO A 122 3.23 7.00 6.56
C PRO A 122 1.73 7.27 6.65
N LEU A 123 0.92 6.22 6.70
CA LEU A 123 -0.52 6.34 6.58
C LEU A 123 -1.20 6.48 7.93
N GLU A 124 -2.27 7.30 7.95
CA GLU A 124 -3.24 7.34 9.02
C GLU A 124 -4.60 6.84 8.49
N ILE A 125 -5.39 6.21 9.34
CA ILE A 125 -6.71 5.72 8.99
C ILE A 125 -7.74 6.39 9.89
N TYR A 126 -8.75 6.99 9.25
CA TYR A 126 -9.89 7.54 9.95
C TYR A 126 -11.14 6.75 9.59
N ALA A 127 -12.03 6.60 10.55
CA ALA A 127 -13.36 6.02 10.35
C ALA A 127 -14.43 7.09 10.56
N SER A 128 -15.12 7.46 9.49
CA SER A 128 -16.36 8.24 9.56
C SER A 128 -17.50 7.23 9.71
N THR A 129 -17.95 7.04 10.94
CA THR A 129 -18.89 5.99 11.32
C THR A 129 -20.34 6.41 11.22
N ARG A 130 -21.19 5.51 10.70
CA ARG A 130 -22.63 5.66 10.58
C ARG A 130 -23.31 4.35 10.95
N GLY A 131 -24.05 4.34 12.07
CA GLY A 131 -24.83 3.18 12.49
C GLY A 131 -24.01 1.95 12.85
N VAL A 132 -22.75 2.10 13.29
CA VAL A 132 -21.89 1.01 13.73
C VAL A 132 -22.23 0.67 15.20
N ALA A 133 -22.73 -0.53 15.45
CA ALA A 133 -23.09 -0.93 16.80
C ALA A 133 -21.87 -0.88 17.74
N GLY A 134 -22.00 -0.18 18.87
CA GLY A 134 -20.93 -0.02 19.84
C GLY A 134 -19.89 1.06 19.49
N VAL A 135 -20.08 1.82 18.40
CA VAL A 135 -19.26 2.97 18.06
C VAL A 135 -20.19 4.17 17.82
N PRO A 136 -20.01 5.31 18.51
CA PRO A 136 -20.78 6.51 18.22
C PRO A 136 -20.63 6.97 16.77
N ASP A 137 -21.68 7.53 16.17
CA ASP A 137 -21.56 8.23 14.91
C ASP A 137 -20.62 9.41 15.06
N GLY A 138 -19.59 9.50 14.21
CA GLY A 138 -18.56 10.53 14.31
C GLY A 138 -17.38 10.26 13.38
N VAL A 139 -16.40 11.14 13.44
CA VAL A 139 -15.13 10.95 12.76
C VAL A 139 -14.08 10.55 13.80
N HIS A 140 -13.45 9.42 13.59
CA HIS A 140 -12.51 8.85 14.53
C HIS A 140 -11.18 8.53 13.85
N TRP A 141 -10.07 8.93 14.46
CA TRP A 141 -8.74 8.43 14.09
C TRP A 141 -8.49 7.07 14.71
N TYR A 142 -7.96 6.13 13.94
CA TYR A 142 -7.55 4.82 14.46
C TYR A 142 -6.14 4.89 15.06
N ASP A 143 -6.02 4.69 16.36
CA ASP A 143 -4.75 4.50 17.05
C ASP A 143 -4.26 3.05 16.86
N PRO A 144 -3.27 2.79 15.98
CA PRO A 144 -2.84 1.43 15.67
C PRO A 144 -2.04 0.77 16.79
N GLU A 145 -1.46 1.55 17.71
CA GLU A 145 -0.68 1.03 18.83
C GLU A 145 -1.58 0.62 20.00
N GLN A 146 -2.55 1.48 20.33
CA GLN A 146 -3.49 1.22 21.42
C GLN A 146 -4.69 0.36 21.01
N HIS A 147 -4.91 0.18 19.70
CA HIS A 147 -6.11 -0.42 19.12
C HIS A 147 -7.38 0.26 19.63
N ALA A 148 -7.48 1.55 19.35
CA ALA A 148 -8.56 2.40 19.81
C ALA A 148 -9.02 3.38 18.72
N LEU A 149 -10.24 3.85 18.82
CA LEU A 149 -10.75 4.98 18.06
C LEU A 149 -10.63 6.24 18.91
N VAL A 150 -10.06 7.28 18.35
CA VAL A 150 -9.97 8.62 18.97
C VAL A 150 -10.94 9.53 18.26
N THR A 151 -11.92 10.05 18.94
CA THR A 151 -12.92 10.96 18.34
C THR A 151 -12.25 12.29 17.97
N VAL A 152 -12.30 12.63 16.68
CA VAL A 152 -11.69 13.86 16.14
C VAL A 152 -12.71 14.82 15.55
N GLY A 153 -13.93 14.38 15.25
CA GLY A 153 -14.96 15.24 14.70
C GLY A 153 -16.37 14.69 14.85
N PRO A 154 -17.38 15.54 14.64
CA PRO A 154 -18.78 15.14 14.66
C PRO A 154 -19.12 14.22 13.48
N ALA A 155 -20.31 13.60 13.53
CA ALA A 155 -20.80 12.74 12.47
C ALA A 155 -20.91 13.48 11.14
N ALA A 156 -20.39 12.88 10.08
CA ALA A 156 -20.51 13.39 8.72
C ALA A 156 -21.86 13.03 8.09
N ALA A 157 -22.32 13.81 7.12
CA ALA A 157 -23.44 13.40 6.28
C ALA A 157 -23.00 12.32 5.28
N GLY A 158 -23.93 11.42 4.98
CA GLY A 158 -23.72 10.19 4.21
C GLY A 158 -24.26 8.99 4.99
N ALA A 159 -24.61 7.92 4.28
CA ALA A 159 -25.24 6.74 4.88
C ALA A 159 -24.22 5.62 5.16
N ALA A 160 -23.14 5.54 4.39
CA ALA A 160 -22.17 4.44 4.46
C ALA A 160 -20.99 4.83 5.36
N THR A 161 -20.72 4.02 6.39
CA THR A 161 -19.47 4.11 7.15
C THR A 161 -18.30 4.09 6.17
N THR A 162 -17.39 5.06 6.32
CA THR A 162 -16.32 5.30 5.35
C THR A 162 -14.97 5.41 6.04
N LEU A 163 -14.01 4.62 5.62
CA LEU A 163 -12.62 4.79 6.01
C LEU A 163 -11.95 5.80 5.07
N VAL A 164 -11.23 6.75 5.67
CA VAL A 164 -10.38 7.71 4.94
C VAL A 164 -8.94 7.30 5.20
N VAL A 165 -8.21 7.03 4.12
CA VAL A 165 -6.76 6.76 4.17
C VAL A 165 -6.06 8.06 3.85
N THR A 166 -5.25 8.56 4.77
CA THR A 166 -4.42 9.76 4.57
C THR A 166 -2.94 9.40 4.60
N GLY A 167 -2.12 10.30 4.08
CA GLY A 167 -0.67 10.16 4.06
C GLY A 167 0.04 11.34 4.71
N VAL A 168 1.09 11.04 5.48
CA VAL A 168 2.01 12.00 6.12
C VAL A 168 3.32 12.00 5.35
N PRO A 169 3.57 12.96 4.44
CA PRO A 169 4.73 12.97 3.54
C PRO A 169 6.06 12.86 4.28
N TRP A 170 6.20 13.51 5.42
CA TRP A 170 7.44 13.52 6.18
C TRP A 170 7.92 12.13 6.60
N ARG A 171 7.01 11.18 6.90
CA ARG A 171 7.43 9.82 7.30
C ARG A 171 8.15 9.07 6.19
N THR A 172 7.73 9.20 4.95
CA THR A 172 8.46 8.63 3.80
C THR A 172 9.57 9.54 3.31
N GLY A 173 9.32 10.85 3.25
CA GLY A 173 10.27 11.85 2.81
C GLY A 173 11.53 11.93 3.66
N TRP A 174 11.44 11.62 4.95
CA TRP A 174 12.60 11.48 5.83
C TRP A 174 13.65 10.49 5.28
N ARG A 175 13.21 9.48 4.53
CA ARG A 175 14.09 8.46 3.94
C ARG A 175 14.28 8.64 2.43
N TYR A 176 13.26 9.08 1.72
CA TYR A 176 13.19 9.04 0.27
C TYR A 176 13.04 10.42 -0.37
N ALA A 177 13.19 11.49 0.43
CA ALA A 177 12.94 12.86 0.01
C ALA A 177 11.58 12.95 -0.73
N GLU A 178 11.47 13.77 -1.76
CA GLU A 178 10.25 13.99 -2.54
C GLU A 178 9.74 12.73 -3.26
N ARG A 179 10.62 11.75 -3.56
CA ARG A 179 10.20 10.45 -4.09
C ARG A 179 9.26 9.72 -3.13
N GLY A 180 9.33 10.02 -1.83
CA GLY A 180 8.43 9.54 -0.79
C GLY A 180 6.95 9.69 -1.11
N TRP A 181 6.58 10.69 -1.95
CA TRP A 181 5.20 10.86 -2.41
C TRP A 181 4.65 9.65 -3.17
N ARG A 182 5.45 9.01 -4.06
CA ARG A 182 5.03 7.78 -4.72
C ARG A 182 4.80 6.65 -3.72
N HIS A 183 5.68 6.56 -2.71
CA HIS A 183 5.59 5.55 -1.65
C HIS A 183 4.32 5.70 -0.81
N LEU A 184 3.78 6.92 -0.63
CA LEU A 184 2.49 7.11 0.04
C LEU A 184 1.38 6.36 -0.69
N TYR A 185 1.33 6.46 -2.02
CA TYR A 185 0.32 5.80 -2.84
C TYR A 185 0.52 4.29 -2.92
N TRP A 186 1.76 3.81 -2.99
CA TRP A 186 2.05 2.36 -2.95
C TRP A 186 1.64 1.76 -1.62
N ASP A 187 2.03 2.39 -0.50
CA ASP A 187 1.64 1.95 0.83
C ASP A 187 0.12 2.02 1.01
N ALA A 188 -0.55 3.07 0.51
CA ALA A 188 -2.00 3.21 0.56
C ALA A 188 -2.70 2.07 -0.22
N GLY A 189 -2.23 1.74 -1.42
CA GLY A 189 -2.72 0.60 -2.19
C GLY A 189 -2.57 -0.72 -1.43
N THR A 190 -1.41 -0.94 -0.81
CA THR A 190 -1.14 -2.14 0.00
C THR A 190 -2.06 -2.23 1.22
N VAL A 191 -2.33 -1.11 1.91
CA VAL A 191 -3.28 -1.04 3.02
C VAL A 191 -4.71 -1.29 2.54
N LEU A 192 -5.12 -0.68 1.41
CA LEU A 192 -6.43 -0.89 0.82
C LEU A 192 -6.66 -2.36 0.43
N ALA A 193 -5.63 -3.06 -0.06
CA ALA A 193 -5.73 -4.49 -0.36
C ALA A 193 -6.12 -5.30 0.88
N GLN A 194 -5.54 -4.99 2.05
CA GLN A 194 -5.84 -5.68 3.30
C GLN A 194 -7.17 -5.23 3.92
N LEU A 195 -7.46 -3.92 3.94
CA LEU A 195 -8.74 -3.40 4.44
C LEU A 195 -9.93 -3.96 3.63
N SER A 196 -9.80 -3.95 2.28
CA SER A 196 -10.84 -4.51 1.41
C SER A 196 -11.00 -6.01 1.62
N ALA A 197 -9.89 -6.76 1.67
CA ALA A 197 -9.95 -8.20 1.91
C ALA A 197 -10.58 -8.55 3.26
N ALA A 198 -10.24 -7.80 4.32
CA ALA A 198 -10.83 -7.98 5.64
C ALA A 198 -12.35 -7.67 5.65
N ALA A 199 -12.78 -6.66 4.92
CA ALA A 199 -14.19 -6.33 4.76
C ALA A 199 -14.93 -7.35 3.89
N ASP A 200 -14.32 -7.80 2.78
CA ASP A 200 -14.87 -8.84 1.91
C ASP A 200 -15.05 -10.17 2.66
N SER A 201 -14.09 -10.55 3.52
CA SER A 201 -14.21 -11.75 4.35
C SER A 201 -15.35 -11.70 5.37
N ALA A 202 -15.86 -10.51 5.66
CA ALA A 202 -17.06 -10.27 6.50
C ALA A 202 -18.31 -9.96 5.66
N GLY A 203 -18.25 -10.08 4.33
CA GLY A 203 -19.39 -9.84 3.43
C GLY A 203 -19.87 -8.38 3.39
N LEU A 204 -19.00 -7.40 3.72
CA LEU A 204 -19.37 -5.98 3.85
C LEU A 204 -19.27 -5.20 2.53
N ALA A 205 -18.97 -5.84 1.41
CA ALA A 205 -18.91 -5.26 0.08
C ALA A 205 -18.17 -3.89 0.03
N PRO A 206 -16.87 -3.86 0.30
CA PRO A 206 -16.08 -2.62 0.34
C PRO A 206 -16.03 -1.94 -1.02
N ARG A 207 -16.12 -0.61 -1.02
CA ARG A 207 -16.09 0.23 -2.23
C ARG A 207 -14.96 1.25 -2.13
N VAL A 208 -13.91 1.04 -2.93
CA VAL A 208 -12.76 1.94 -3.02
C VAL A 208 -13.05 3.10 -3.95
N ARG A 209 -12.67 4.32 -3.56
CA ARG A 209 -12.66 5.51 -4.43
C ARG A 209 -11.32 6.19 -4.38
N SER A 210 -10.78 6.51 -5.55
CA SER A 210 -9.60 7.34 -5.74
C SER A 210 -9.93 8.74 -6.27
N LEU A 211 -11.20 9.03 -6.56
CA LEU A 211 -11.72 10.33 -6.95
C LEU A 211 -12.73 10.80 -5.92
N PHE A 212 -12.44 11.92 -5.26
CA PHE A 212 -13.24 12.48 -4.17
C PHE A 212 -12.92 13.98 -4.03
N PRO A 213 -13.79 14.78 -3.35
CA PRO A 213 -13.52 16.19 -3.10
C PRO A 213 -12.42 16.34 -2.02
N ASP A 214 -11.18 16.60 -2.46
CA ASP A 214 -9.97 16.55 -1.62
C ASP A 214 -10.06 17.52 -0.43
N ALA A 215 -10.49 18.76 -0.66
CA ALA A 215 -10.64 19.77 0.41
C ALA A 215 -11.70 19.37 1.45
N THR A 216 -12.83 18.83 0.99
CA THR A 216 -13.91 18.36 1.87
C THR A 216 -13.45 17.18 2.73
N VAL A 217 -12.78 16.20 2.14
CA VAL A 217 -12.28 15.04 2.85
C VAL A 217 -11.11 15.43 3.78
N GLY A 218 -10.25 16.37 3.38
CA GLY A 218 -9.23 16.95 4.25
C GLY A 218 -9.84 17.59 5.50
N ALA A 219 -10.85 18.46 5.31
CA ALA A 219 -11.56 19.12 6.41
C ALA A 219 -12.26 18.12 7.34
N LEU A 220 -12.80 17.03 6.80
CA LEU A 220 -13.46 15.97 7.56
C LEU A 220 -12.55 15.34 8.62
N VAL A 221 -11.27 15.15 8.29
CA VAL A 221 -10.30 14.46 9.15
C VAL A 221 -9.26 15.39 9.79
N GLY A 222 -9.37 16.70 9.57
CA GLY A 222 -8.43 17.69 10.08
C GLY A 222 -7.05 17.65 9.39
N ALA A 223 -6.99 17.16 8.15
CA ALA A 223 -5.78 17.19 7.33
C ALA A 223 -5.68 18.51 6.56
N ASP A 224 -4.49 19.14 6.59
CA ASP A 224 -4.27 20.49 6.06
C ASP A 224 -3.92 20.54 4.55
N GLY A 225 -3.76 19.39 3.91
CA GLY A 225 -3.38 19.29 2.50
C GLY A 225 -1.91 19.62 2.21
N VAL A 226 -1.08 19.72 3.26
CA VAL A 226 0.36 20.01 3.20
C VAL A 226 1.15 18.96 3.98
N HIS A 227 0.90 18.84 5.27
CA HIS A 227 1.61 17.91 6.16
C HIS A 227 0.89 16.55 6.27
N GLU A 228 -0.39 16.56 5.93
CA GLU A 228 -1.24 15.37 5.77
C GLU A 228 -2.29 15.65 4.71
N TYR A 229 -2.57 14.66 3.84
CA TYR A 229 -3.61 14.77 2.83
C TYR A 229 -4.27 13.43 2.52
N PRO A 230 -5.57 13.43 2.12
CA PRO A 230 -6.28 12.22 1.77
C PRO A 230 -5.74 11.57 0.49
N LEU A 231 -5.70 10.23 0.49
CA LEU A 231 -5.20 9.42 -0.61
C LEU A 231 -6.29 8.54 -1.23
N ALA A 232 -7.20 8.01 -0.42
CA ALA A 232 -8.26 7.12 -0.86
C ALA A 232 -9.40 7.03 0.16
N LEU A 233 -10.57 6.61 -0.31
CA LEU A 233 -11.74 6.28 0.51
C LEU A 233 -12.08 4.79 0.34
N LEU A 234 -12.55 4.18 1.43
CA LEU A 234 -13.14 2.84 1.45
C LEU A 234 -14.45 2.89 2.21
N SER A 235 -15.60 2.79 1.53
CA SER A 235 -16.92 2.74 2.19
C SER A 235 -17.48 1.32 2.22
N PHE A 236 -18.32 1.01 3.21
CA PHE A 236 -18.94 -0.30 3.38
C PHE A 236 -20.40 -0.30 2.94
N GLY A 237 -20.78 -1.31 2.18
CA GLY A 237 -22.15 -1.47 1.70
C GLY A 237 -22.55 -0.46 0.63
N GLY A 238 -23.87 -0.26 0.51
CA GLY A 238 -24.49 0.71 -0.41
C GLY A 238 -24.67 2.09 0.22
N GLY A 239 -25.04 3.06 -0.62
CA GLY A 239 -25.31 4.44 -0.21
C GLY A 239 -24.10 5.37 -0.36
N GLU A 240 -24.34 6.65 -0.12
CA GLU A 240 -23.33 7.69 -0.22
C GLU A 240 -22.32 7.56 0.93
N PRO A 241 -21.01 7.69 0.67
CA PRO A 241 -20.00 7.68 1.71
C PRO A 241 -20.19 8.83 2.69
N ALA A 242 -19.97 8.59 3.97
CA ALA A 242 -20.07 9.60 5.03
C ALA A 242 -18.83 10.49 5.02
N ILE A 243 -18.80 11.50 4.13
CA ILE A 243 -17.64 12.37 3.93
C ILE A 243 -17.95 13.88 3.98
N ALA A 244 -19.22 14.31 4.01
CA ALA A 244 -19.54 15.72 4.15
C ALA A 244 -19.46 16.11 5.64
N PRO A 245 -18.51 16.99 6.04
CA PRO A 245 -18.26 17.30 7.46
C PRO A 245 -19.49 17.88 8.18
N GLY A 246 -19.81 17.35 9.36
CA GLY A 246 -20.83 17.91 10.25
C GLY A 246 -20.32 19.08 11.11
N GLY A 247 -19.03 19.37 11.05
CA GLY A 247 -18.34 20.41 11.79
C GLY A 247 -16.82 20.26 11.68
N PRO A 248 -16.04 21.13 12.33
CA PRO A 248 -14.58 21.06 12.28
C PRO A 248 -14.05 19.81 12.99
N ALA A 249 -13.04 19.19 12.40
CA ALA A 249 -12.29 18.13 13.05
C ALA A 249 -11.11 18.71 13.86
N ALA A 250 -10.77 18.06 14.97
CA ALA A 250 -9.59 18.39 15.74
C ALA A 250 -8.33 18.02 14.95
N PRO A 251 -7.36 18.92 14.77
CA PRO A 251 -6.10 18.59 14.16
C PRO A 251 -5.28 17.69 15.11
N GLY A 252 -4.65 16.66 14.56
CA GLY A 252 -3.68 15.88 15.33
C GLY A 252 -2.32 16.58 15.38
N GLU A 253 -1.55 16.30 16.43
CA GLU A 253 -0.19 16.81 16.53
C GLU A 253 0.72 16.10 15.54
N LEU A 254 1.24 16.86 14.57
CA LEU A 254 2.30 16.49 13.66
C LEU A 254 3.26 17.66 13.56
N PRO A 255 4.57 17.44 13.74
CA PRO A 255 5.55 18.47 13.43
C PRO A 255 5.48 18.88 11.97
N ALA A 256 5.55 20.18 11.71
CA ALA A 256 5.35 20.77 10.41
C ALA A 256 6.62 20.67 9.55
N VAL A 257 6.75 19.60 8.76
CA VAL A 257 7.78 19.46 7.74
C VAL A 257 7.10 19.33 6.37
N GLU A 258 7.17 20.39 5.58
CA GLU A 258 6.63 20.39 4.22
C GLU A 258 7.66 19.87 3.22
N PHE A 259 7.17 19.13 2.22
CA PHE A 259 7.87 18.81 0.97
C PHE A 259 7.14 19.55 -0.17
N PRO A 260 7.60 20.75 -0.58
CA PRO A 260 6.85 21.61 -1.49
C PRO A 260 6.54 21.00 -2.83
N LEU A 261 7.45 20.16 -3.38
CA LEU A 261 7.21 19.44 -4.63
C LEU A 261 6.11 18.38 -4.45
N CYS A 262 6.06 17.69 -3.31
CA CYS A 262 4.98 16.76 -2.99
C CYS A 262 3.63 17.48 -2.84
N THR A 263 3.61 18.63 -2.14
CA THR A 263 2.43 19.47 -1.99
C THR A 263 1.92 19.95 -3.35
N ALA A 264 2.82 20.40 -4.24
CA ALA A 264 2.45 20.85 -5.58
C ALA A 264 1.86 19.71 -6.43
N ALA A 265 2.49 18.51 -6.40
CA ALA A 265 1.99 17.34 -7.10
C ALA A 265 0.64 16.86 -6.55
N GLN A 266 0.46 16.95 -5.23
CA GLN A 266 -0.81 16.63 -4.59
C GLN A 266 -1.91 17.58 -5.05
N ARG A 267 -1.70 18.90 -4.95
CA ARG A 267 -2.68 19.91 -5.33
C ARG A 267 -3.05 19.90 -6.80
N ALA A 268 -2.12 19.58 -7.70
CA ALA A 268 -2.41 19.47 -9.13
C ALA A 268 -3.47 18.41 -9.46
N GLY A 269 -3.54 17.35 -8.66
CA GLY A 269 -4.53 16.30 -8.81
C GLY A 269 -5.79 16.48 -7.96
N ASP A 270 -5.96 17.57 -7.18
CA ASP A 270 -7.15 17.78 -6.35
C ASP A 270 -8.42 17.95 -7.21
N ARG A 271 -9.52 17.47 -6.67
CA ARG A 271 -10.85 17.54 -7.29
C ARG A 271 -11.87 17.97 -6.25
N ASP A 272 -12.99 18.49 -6.73
CA ASP A 272 -14.14 18.93 -5.93
C ASP A 272 -15.37 18.01 -6.05
N VAL A 273 -15.23 16.92 -6.81
CA VAL A 273 -16.30 15.96 -7.10
C VAL A 273 -16.03 14.60 -6.49
N LEU A 274 -17.11 13.90 -6.11
CA LEU A 274 -17.06 12.50 -5.73
C LEU A 274 -17.22 11.61 -6.98
N GLY A 275 -16.21 10.80 -7.26
CA GLY A 275 -16.26 9.84 -8.35
C GLY A 275 -16.94 8.53 -7.97
N GLU A 276 -17.20 7.73 -9.00
CA GLU A 276 -17.70 6.37 -8.80
C GLU A 276 -16.69 5.49 -8.07
N PRO A 277 -17.17 4.51 -7.30
CA PRO A 277 -16.27 3.51 -6.74
C PRO A 277 -15.59 2.70 -7.84
N TRP A 278 -14.42 2.19 -7.54
CA TRP A 278 -13.75 1.26 -8.47
C TRP A 278 -14.66 0.10 -8.83
N PRO A 279 -14.69 -0.30 -10.12
CA PRO A 279 -15.55 -1.38 -10.55
C PRO A 279 -15.16 -2.69 -9.86
N GLN A 280 -16.16 -3.41 -9.40
CA GLN A 280 -15.96 -4.74 -8.86
C GLN A 280 -15.76 -5.72 -10.02
N ALA A 281 -14.63 -6.41 -10.01
CA ALA A 281 -14.35 -7.42 -11.01
C ALA A 281 -15.13 -8.71 -10.69
N PRO A 282 -15.52 -9.48 -11.73
CA PRO A 282 -16.10 -10.82 -11.57
C PRO A 282 -15.20 -11.70 -10.69
N GLY A 283 -15.80 -12.59 -9.91
CA GLY A 283 -15.07 -13.61 -9.16
C GLY A 283 -14.31 -14.56 -10.10
N LEU A 284 -13.21 -15.12 -9.60
CA LEU A 284 -12.53 -16.21 -10.30
C LEU A 284 -13.30 -17.51 -10.10
N PRO A 285 -13.33 -18.40 -11.10
CA PRO A 285 -14.07 -19.66 -11.03
C PRO A 285 -13.51 -20.62 -9.96
N ASP A 286 -12.19 -20.54 -9.74
CA ASP A 286 -11.48 -21.43 -8.86
C ASP A 286 -10.49 -20.68 -7.96
N HIS A 287 -10.27 -21.22 -6.78
CA HIS A 287 -9.22 -20.78 -5.87
C HIS A 287 -8.58 -21.97 -5.14
N PRO A 288 -7.25 -21.97 -4.94
CA PRO A 288 -6.60 -23.04 -4.19
C PRO A 288 -6.97 -22.97 -2.71
N PRO A 289 -6.93 -24.09 -1.98
CA PRO A 289 -7.13 -24.09 -0.53
C PRO A 289 -6.03 -23.27 0.17
N ALA A 290 -6.41 -22.52 1.19
CA ALA A 290 -5.49 -21.75 2.04
C ALA A 290 -6.09 -21.54 3.43
N ASP A 291 -5.24 -21.10 4.36
CA ASP A 291 -5.65 -20.66 5.70
C ASP A 291 -6.60 -19.45 5.59
N SER A 292 -7.25 -19.13 6.70
CA SER A 292 -8.11 -17.95 6.80
C SER A 292 -7.33 -16.67 6.49
N LEU A 293 -8.06 -15.65 6.02
CA LEU A 293 -7.45 -14.35 5.74
C LEU A 293 -6.71 -13.79 6.95
N ASP A 294 -7.28 -13.89 8.15
CA ASP A 294 -6.70 -13.39 9.39
C ASP A 294 -5.37 -14.05 9.71
N GLN A 295 -5.28 -15.37 9.54
CA GLN A 295 -4.05 -16.12 9.74
C GLN A 295 -2.99 -15.72 8.72
N VAL A 296 -3.38 -15.56 7.45
CA VAL A 296 -2.46 -15.13 6.38
C VAL A 296 -1.94 -13.73 6.64
N VAL A 297 -2.81 -12.75 6.97
CA VAL A 297 -2.40 -11.37 7.29
C VAL A 297 -1.44 -11.34 8.48
N ARG A 298 -1.72 -12.07 9.54
CA ARG A 298 -0.84 -12.12 10.72
C ARG A 298 0.50 -12.79 10.43
N ARG A 299 0.54 -13.79 9.53
CA ARG A 299 1.78 -14.47 9.10
C ARG A 299 2.57 -13.65 8.09
N ARG A 300 1.91 -12.82 7.28
CA ARG A 300 2.54 -12.03 6.24
C ARG A 300 3.66 -11.14 6.79
N GLY A 301 4.72 -11.01 6.02
CA GLY A 301 5.81 -10.06 6.19
C GLY A 301 6.25 -9.53 4.83
N SER A 302 7.10 -8.51 4.78
CA SER A 302 7.87 -8.15 3.58
C SER A 302 9.17 -8.95 3.62
N GLN A 303 9.31 -9.91 2.73
CA GLN A 303 10.46 -10.81 2.71
C GLN A 303 11.74 -10.04 2.36
N ARG A 304 12.80 -10.24 3.13
CA ARG A 304 14.10 -9.57 2.91
C ARG A 304 15.11 -10.44 2.14
N ARG A 305 14.89 -11.76 2.08
CA ARG A 305 15.74 -12.72 1.40
C ARG A 305 14.90 -13.84 0.81
N MET A 306 15.13 -14.16 -0.45
CA MET A 306 14.51 -15.29 -1.15
C MET A 306 15.57 -16.33 -1.52
N ASN A 307 15.15 -17.56 -1.69
CA ASN A 307 16.02 -18.66 -2.06
C ASN A 307 16.02 -18.83 -3.59
N ARG A 308 17.05 -18.29 -4.27
CA ARG A 308 17.15 -18.31 -5.73
C ARG A 308 17.36 -19.71 -6.33
N SER A 309 17.77 -20.69 -5.52
CA SER A 309 18.01 -22.05 -6.01
C SER A 309 16.74 -22.92 -6.05
N ARG A 310 15.62 -22.41 -5.54
CA ARG A 310 14.33 -23.10 -5.55
C ARG A 310 13.37 -22.41 -6.51
N THR A 311 12.58 -23.20 -7.19
CA THR A 311 11.52 -22.74 -8.10
C THR A 311 10.17 -22.70 -7.41
N LEU A 312 9.21 -22.01 -8.02
CA LEU A 312 7.80 -22.05 -7.66
C LEU A 312 7.04 -22.85 -8.73
N PRO A 313 6.06 -23.69 -8.35
CA PRO A 313 5.14 -24.29 -9.31
C PRO A 313 4.43 -23.22 -10.15
N ARG A 314 4.21 -23.47 -11.43
CA ARG A 314 3.53 -22.56 -12.35
C ARG A 314 2.20 -21.99 -11.82
N PRO A 315 1.33 -22.76 -11.12
CA PRO A 315 0.12 -22.21 -10.53
C PRO A 315 0.38 -21.10 -9.49
N LEU A 316 1.54 -21.09 -8.83
CA LEU A 316 1.95 -20.03 -7.89
C LEU A 316 2.45 -18.74 -8.58
N LEU A 317 2.54 -18.71 -9.88
CA LEU A 317 2.63 -17.50 -10.69
C LEU A 317 1.25 -17.13 -11.25
N GLN A 318 0.57 -18.07 -11.90
CA GLN A 318 -0.64 -17.77 -12.66
C GLN A 318 -1.79 -17.31 -11.78
N TRP A 319 -2.12 -18.05 -10.72
CA TRP A 319 -3.25 -17.70 -9.88
C TRP A 319 -3.03 -16.40 -9.08
N PRO A 320 -1.89 -16.18 -8.36
CA PRO A 320 -1.64 -14.93 -7.67
C PRO A 320 -1.68 -13.70 -8.57
N MET A 321 -1.08 -13.77 -9.76
CA MET A 321 -1.13 -12.67 -10.72
C MET A 321 -2.55 -12.40 -11.21
N THR A 322 -3.32 -13.44 -11.53
CA THR A 322 -4.72 -13.29 -11.96
C THR A 322 -5.57 -12.67 -10.85
N ALA A 323 -5.44 -13.18 -9.62
CA ALA A 323 -6.20 -12.67 -8.47
C ALA A 323 -5.82 -11.22 -8.11
N ALA A 324 -4.52 -10.92 -8.12
CA ALA A 324 -4.03 -9.59 -7.78
C ALA A 324 -4.44 -8.51 -8.80
N LEU A 325 -4.48 -8.87 -10.08
CA LEU A 325 -4.83 -7.96 -11.18
C LEU A 325 -6.33 -7.85 -11.47
N ARG A 326 -7.15 -8.54 -10.71
CA ARG A 326 -8.60 -8.50 -10.87
C ARG A 326 -9.13 -7.07 -10.67
N GLY A 327 -9.76 -6.50 -11.73
CA GLY A 327 -10.27 -5.13 -11.72
C GLY A 327 -9.23 -4.01 -11.79
N VAL A 328 -7.96 -4.34 -12.02
CA VAL A 328 -6.87 -3.36 -12.18
C VAL A 328 -6.69 -3.00 -13.65
N ARG A 329 -6.48 -1.72 -13.93
CA ARG A 329 -6.28 -1.19 -15.30
C ARG A 329 -4.82 -1.00 -15.67
N VAL A 330 -3.95 -0.80 -14.68
CA VAL A 330 -2.52 -0.62 -14.89
C VAL A 330 -1.91 -1.87 -15.55
N PRO A 331 -1.24 -1.72 -16.69
CA PRO A 331 -0.55 -2.81 -17.34
C PRO A 331 0.58 -3.41 -16.50
N HIS A 332 0.77 -4.74 -16.64
CA HIS A 332 1.84 -5.46 -15.93
C HIS A 332 2.67 -6.34 -16.86
N TRP A 333 3.93 -6.48 -16.50
CA TRP A 333 4.88 -7.44 -17.07
C TRP A 333 5.34 -8.38 -15.94
N VAL A 334 5.88 -9.51 -16.34
CA VAL A 334 6.43 -10.49 -15.39
C VAL A 334 7.80 -10.93 -15.90
N ALA A 335 8.84 -10.65 -15.14
CA ALA A 335 10.14 -11.26 -15.33
C ALA A 335 10.18 -12.58 -14.56
N VAL A 336 10.28 -13.69 -15.27
CA VAL A 336 10.31 -15.04 -14.72
C VAL A 336 11.76 -15.52 -14.63
N HIS A 337 12.15 -16.00 -13.44
CA HIS A 337 13.48 -16.52 -13.18
C HIS A 337 13.47 -18.01 -12.79
N GLY A 338 12.53 -18.42 -11.95
CA GLY A 338 12.48 -19.77 -11.40
C GLY A 338 11.03 -20.20 -11.14
N VAL A 339 10.29 -20.45 -12.22
CA VAL A 339 8.93 -21.00 -12.18
C VAL A 339 8.91 -22.25 -13.04
N ASP A 340 8.39 -23.35 -12.49
CA ASP A 340 8.31 -24.63 -13.18
C ASP A 340 7.45 -24.50 -14.46
N ASP A 341 7.88 -25.14 -15.54
CA ASP A 341 7.21 -25.14 -16.84
C ASP A 341 6.98 -23.74 -17.47
N VAL A 342 7.77 -22.75 -17.05
CA VAL A 342 7.81 -21.41 -17.67
C VAL A 342 9.29 -21.06 -17.96
N ALA A 343 9.61 -20.83 -19.21
CA ALA A 343 10.99 -20.48 -19.59
C ALA A 343 11.39 -19.15 -18.93
N PRO A 344 12.63 -18.99 -18.46
CA PRO A 344 13.13 -17.71 -17.96
C PRO A 344 13.03 -16.62 -19.04
N GLY A 345 12.58 -15.43 -18.63
CA GLY A 345 12.43 -14.30 -19.53
C GLY A 345 11.38 -13.28 -19.07
N LEU A 346 11.19 -12.27 -19.88
CA LEU A 346 10.21 -11.22 -19.66
C LEU A 346 8.93 -11.49 -20.47
N TYR A 347 7.79 -11.42 -19.81
CA TYR A 347 6.47 -11.63 -20.39
C TYR A 347 5.57 -10.42 -20.21
N ARG A 348 4.72 -10.16 -21.19
CA ARG A 348 3.59 -9.24 -21.02
C ARG A 348 2.41 -10.01 -20.45
N TRP A 349 1.97 -9.67 -19.25
CA TRP A 349 0.83 -10.34 -18.63
C TRP A 349 -0.48 -10.06 -19.40
N PRO A 350 -1.39 -11.06 -19.58
CA PRO A 350 -1.33 -12.43 -19.02
C PRO A 350 -0.64 -13.49 -19.91
N GLY A 351 0.01 -13.12 -20.99
CA GLY A 351 0.64 -14.06 -21.92
C GLY A 351 1.92 -14.68 -21.35
N LEU A 352 1.93 -16.03 -21.21
CA LEU A 352 3.09 -16.80 -20.73
C LEU A 352 3.60 -17.83 -21.77
N SER A 353 3.07 -17.80 -23.01
CA SER A 353 3.44 -18.76 -24.05
C SER A 353 4.77 -18.43 -24.72
N ALA A 354 5.07 -17.16 -24.91
CA ALA A 354 6.31 -16.69 -25.50
C ALA A 354 6.82 -15.46 -24.77
N PRO A 355 8.08 -15.45 -24.30
CA PRO A 355 8.65 -14.26 -23.68
C PRO A 355 8.92 -13.17 -24.72
N ARG A 356 8.74 -11.90 -24.37
CA ARG A 356 9.20 -10.75 -25.15
C ARG A 356 10.73 -10.68 -25.22
N ARG A 357 11.38 -11.05 -24.11
CA ARG A 357 12.82 -11.26 -24.01
C ARG A 357 13.06 -12.61 -23.34
N ALA A 358 13.71 -13.51 -24.03
CA ALA A 358 14.10 -14.80 -23.49
C ALA A 358 15.43 -14.70 -22.73
N GLY A 359 15.61 -15.55 -21.73
CA GLY A 359 16.86 -15.69 -20.98
C GLY A 359 16.76 -15.24 -19.52
N ASP A 360 17.85 -15.44 -18.79
CA ASP A 360 17.96 -15.06 -17.38
C ASP A 360 18.13 -13.54 -17.24
N LEU A 361 17.25 -12.91 -16.49
CA LEU A 361 17.24 -11.46 -16.24
C LEU A 361 17.67 -11.11 -14.80
N ARG A 362 18.16 -12.08 -14.02
CA ARG A 362 18.46 -11.91 -12.59
C ARG A 362 19.47 -10.80 -12.32
N ASP A 363 20.57 -10.78 -13.06
CA ASP A 363 21.65 -9.81 -12.85
C ASP A 363 21.23 -8.40 -13.32
N GLU A 364 20.45 -8.33 -14.40
CA GLU A 364 19.88 -7.05 -14.86
C GLU A 364 18.88 -6.48 -13.85
N LEU A 365 17.96 -7.30 -13.34
CA LEU A 365 16.98 -6.86 -12.34
C LEU A 365 17.63 -6.56 -10.99
N LEU A 366 18.68 -7.28 -10.58
CA LEU A 366 19.47 -6.94 -9.40
C LEU A 366 20.03 -5.53 -9.52
N ARG A 367 20.69 -5.19 -10.64
CA ARG A 367 21.24 -3.86 -10.90
C ARG A 367 20.15 -2.80 -10.95
N ILE A 368 19.05 -3.04 -11.68
CA ILE A 368 17.93 -2.10 -11.79
C ILE A 368 17.29 -1.87 -10.41
N ALA A 369 17.25 -2.88 -9.53
CA ALA A 369 16.73 -2.75 -8.17
C ALA A 369 17.77 -2.20 -7.17
N LEU A 370 18.76 -1.42 -7.62
CA LEU A 370 19.77 -0.78 -6.78
C LEU A 370 20.63 -1.78 -6.02
N ASP A 371 21.11 -2.81 -6.72
CA ASP A 371 21.95 -3.91 -6.19
C ASP A 371 21.32 -4.66 -5.01
N GLN A 372 20.01 -4.57 -4.87
CA GLN A 372 19.27 -5.34 -3.88
C GLN A 372 19.02 -6.76 -4.39
N ALA A 373 19.66 -7.74 -3.77
CA ALA A 373 19.64 -9.14 -4.19
C ALA A 373 18.22 -9.72 -4.36
N LEU A 374 17.24 -9.15 -3.69
CA LEU A 374 15.87 -9.68 -3.66
C LEU A 374 15.26 -9.77 -5.08
N ALA A 375 15.50 -8.78 -5.95
CA ALA A 375 14.98 -8.78 -7.32
C ALA A 375 15.60 -9.90 -8.17
N GLY A 376 16.89 -10.17 -7.99
CA GLY A 376 17.57 -11.28 -8.65
C GLY A 376 17.31 -12.66 -8.00
N ASP A 377 16.99 -12.69 -6.70
CA ASP A 377 16.72 -13.93 -5.96
C ASP A 377 15.25 -14.40 -6.05
N ALA A 378 14.34 -13.53 -6.48
CA ALA A 378 12.92 -13.86 -6.66
C ALA A 378 12.72 -14.97 -7.71
N ALA A 379 11.63 -15.72 -7.59
CA ALA A 379 11.20 -16.65 -8.63
C ALA A 379 10.60 -15.90 -9.83
N TYR A 380 9.90 -14.79 -9.55
CA TYR A 380 9.46 -13.84 -10.55
C TYR A 380 9.32 -12.44 -9.97
N VAL A 381 9.36 -11.44 -10.85
CA VAL A 381 9.13 -10.03 -10.51
C VAL A 381 7.97 -9.50 -11.36
N ALA A 382 6.89 -9.08 -10.70
CA ALA A 382 5.80 -8.35 -11.35
C ALA A 382 6.19 -6.87 -11.45
N VAL A 383 6.05 -6.30 -12.64
CA VAL A 383 6.40 -4.91 -12.97
C VAL A 383 5.14 -4.18 -13.40
N ALA A 384 4.71 -3.21 -12.61
CA ALA A 384 3.64 -2.29 -12.96
C ALA A 384 4.23 -1.09 -13.72
N ALA A 385 3.69 -0.76 -14.89
CA ALA A 385 4.11 0.40 -15.65
C ALA A 385 2.95 0.97 -16.49
N THR A 386 2.99 2.26 -16.82
CA THR A 386 1.93 2.93 -17.57
C THR A 386 2.50 4.03 -18.47
N ASP A 387 1.79 4.33 -19.55
CA ASP A 387 2.05 5.50 -20.38
C ASP A 387 1.52 6.76 -19.67
N LEU A 388 2.44 7.69 -19.40
CA LEU A 388 2.10 8.96 -18.75
C LEU A 388 1.33 9.92 -19.65
N SER A 389 1.46 9.80 -20.98
CA SER A 389 0.83 10.74 -21.93
C SER A 389 -0.69 10.73 -21.84
N GLY A 390 -1.28 9.57 -21.52
CA GLY A 390 -2.71 9.38 -21.36
C GLY A 390 -3.28 9.75 -20.00
N LEU A 391 -2.46 10.25 -19.04
CA LEU A 391 -2.88 10.55 -17.67
C LEU A 391 -2.91 12.05 -17.40
N ASP A 392 -3.85 12.48 -16.56
CA ASP A 392 -3.76 13.72 -15.81
C ASP A 392 -3.13 13.46 -14.42
N ASP A 393 -2.95 14.50 -13.61
CA ASP A 393 -2.33 14.39 -12.28
C ASP A 393 -3.15 13.46 -11.35
N ARG A 394 -4.49 13.44 -11.46
CA ARG A 394 -5.34 12.53 -10.69
C ARG A 394 -5.23 11.09 -11.18
N GLY A 395 -5.19 10.89 -12.48
CA GLY A 395 -4.95 9.61 -13.12
C GLY A 395 -3.63 8.99 -12.69
N TYR A 396 -2.58 9.81 -12.56
CA TYR A 396 -1.28 9.37 -12.06
C TYR A 396 -1.35 8.90 -10.60
N ARG A 397 -2.03 9.64 -9.70
CA ARG A 397 -2.29 9.18 -8.33
C ARG A 397 -2.99 7.81 -8.31
N THR A 398 -4.02 7.66 -9.14
CA THR A 398 -4.80 6.43 -9.25
C THR A 398 -3.93 5.26 -9.75
N ALA A 399 -3.07 5.49 -10.74
CA ALA A 399 -2.16 4.46 -11.25
C ALA A 399 -1.14 3.99 -10.19
N GLN A 400 -0.58 4.92 -9.41
CA GLN A 400 0.31 4.59 -8.28
C GLN A 400 -0.43 3.77 -7.21
N LEU A 401 -1.67 4.14 -6.90
CA LEU A 401 -2.52 3.45 -5.94
C LEU A 401 -2.89 2.03 -6.41
N GLU A 402 -3.24 1.86 -7.71
CA GLU A 402 -3.50 0.55 -8.32
C GLU A 402 -2.26 -0.36 -8.27
N ALA A 403 -1.07 0.17 -8.54
CA ALA A 403 0.18 -0.59 -8.43
C ALA A 403 0.42 -1.10 -6.99
N GLY A 404 0.19 -0.26 -5.99
CA GLY A 404 0.25 -0.64 -4.58
C GLY A 404 -0.82 -1.67 -4.18
N LEU A 405 -2.04 -1.57 -4.74
CA LEU A 405 -3.10 -2.56 -4.51
C LEU A 405 -2.69 -3.95 -5.03
N VAL A 406 -2.07 -4.00 -6.21
CA VAL A 406 -1.54 -5.25 -6.78
C VAL A 406 -0.44 -5.83 -5.89
N GLU A 407 0.49 -5.01 -5.43
CA GLU A 407 1.51 -5.43 -4.46
C GLU A 407 0.87 -6.05 -3.21
N GLY A 408 -0.09 -5.37 -2.60
CA GLY A 408 -0.79 -5.86 -1.41
C GLY A 408 -1.50 -7.19 -1.63
N ARG A 409 -2.20 -7.34 -2.76
CA ARG A 409 -2.87 -8.60 -3.14
C ARG A 409 -1.87 -9.71 -3.44
N LEU A 410 -0.75 -9.42 -4.11
CA LEU A 410 0.33 -10.40 -4.34
C LEU A 410 0.98 -10.84 -3.03
N HIS A 411 1.14 -9.94 -2.06
CA HIS A 411 1.59 -10.30 -0.72
C HIS A 411 0.64 -11.32 -0.07
N LEU A 412 -0.66 -11.04 -0.06
CA LEU A 412 -1.66 -11.95 0.51
C LEU A 412 -1.67 -13.30 -0.21
N ALA A 413 -1.71 -13.28 -1.54
CA ALA A 413 -1.73 -14.50 -2.36
C ALA A 413 -0.47 -15.36 -2.18
N ALA A 414 0.71 -14.73 -2.18
CA ALA A 414 1.98 -15.43 -2.00
C ALA A 414 2.03 -16.12 -0.62
N TYR A 415 1.69 -15.39 0.45
CA TYR A 415 1.71 -15.97 1.80
C TYR A 415 0.59 -16.98 2.04
N ALA A 416 -0.56 -16.85 1.38
CA ALA A 416 -1.63 -17.85 1.41
C ALA A 416 -1.18 -19.19 0.81
N LEU A 417 -0.30 -19.14 -0.20
CA LEU A 417 0.17 -20.31 -0.95
C LEU A 417 1.59 -20.76 -0.55
N GLY A 418 2.12 -20.30 0.57
CA GLY A 418 3.43 -20.73 1.09
C GLY A 418 4.65 -20.11 0.40
N ALA A 419 4.46 -19.16 -0.50
CA ALA A 419 5.50 -18.30 -1.05
C ALA A 419 5.69 -17.03 -0.20
N SER A 420 6.43 -16.06 -0.71
CA SER A 420 6.65 -14.76 -0.07
C SER A 420 6.73 -13.65 -1.10
N ALA A 421 6.49 -12.42 -0.66
CA ALA A 421 6.55 -11.25 -1.53
C ALA A 421 7.23 -10.05 -0.86
N SER A 422 7.67 -9.08 -1.67
CA SER A 422 8.17 -7.77 -1.22
C SER A 422 8.16 -6.78 -2.38
N GLY A 423 7.72 -5.56 -2.11
CA GLY A 423 7.89 -4.42 -3.03
C GLY A 423 9.34 -3.96 -3.09
N MET A 424 9.76 -3.42 -4.25
CA MET A 424 11.12 -2.95 -4.49
C MET A 424 11.12 -1.62 -5.21
N THR A 425 12.12 -0.79 -4.89
CA THR A 425 12.48 0.38 -5.68
C THR A 425 13.38 0.00 -6.86
N PHE A 426 13.56 0.90 -7.82
CA PHE A 426 14.22 0.62 -9.09
C PHE A 426 14.81 1.90 -9.71
N LEU A 427 15.72 1.72 -10.68
CA LEU A 427 16.20 2.77 -11.59
C LEU A 427 15.14 3.03 -12.65
N ASP A 428 14.41 4.14 -12.56
CA ASP A 428 13.29 4.46 -13.45
C ASP A 428 13.72 4.51 -14.93
N SER A 429 14.89 5.08 -15.21
CA SER A 429 15.40 5.25 -16.57
C SER A 429 15.76 3.93 -17.28
N GLU A 430 15.98 2.86 -16.55
CA GLU A 430 16.42 1.57 -17.11
C GLU A 430 15.23 0.64 -17.45
N VAL A 431 14.09 0.85 -16.81
CA VAL A 431 12.97 -0.09 -16.92
C VAL A 431 12.31 -0.07 -18.30
N PRO A 432 12.11 1.07 -19.01
CA PRO A 432 11.57 1.04 -20.36
C PRO A 432 12.38 0.13 -21.30
N ALA A 433 13.71 0.22 -21.25
CA ALA A 433 14.58 -0.66 -22.01
C ALA A 433 14.47 -2.13 -21.62
N LEU A 434 14.38 -2.43 -20.32
CA LEU A 434 14.09 -3.77 -19.82
C LEU A 434 12.80 -4.32 -20.44
N LEU A 435 11.73 -3.52 -20.45
CA LEU A 435 10.43 -3.92 -20.94
C LEU A 435 10.33 -3.97 -22.47
N GLY A 436 11.29 -3.39 -23.19
CA GLY A 436 11.24 -3.20 -24.64
C GLY A 436 10.12 -2.23 -25.05
N GLU A 437 9.88 -1.24 -24.23
CA GLU A 437 8.83 -0.22 -24.39
C GLU A 437 9.47 1.17 -24.59
N PRO A 438 8.71 2.15 -25.12
CA PRO A 438 9.21 3.52 -25.27
C PRO A 438 9.65 4.14 -23.95
N ALA A 439 10.57 5.12 -24.02
CA ALA A 439 11.13 5.79 -22.86
C ALA A 439 10.09 6.55 -22.00
N GLU A 440 8.97 6.90 -22.59
CA GLU A 440 7.84 7.57 -21.94
C GLU A 440 7.02 6.65 -21.03
N LEU A 441 7.25 5.33 -21.11
CA LEU A 441 6.61 4.37 -20.21
C LEU A 441 7.16 4.53 -18.79
N ALA A 442 6.33 4.97 -17.86
CA ALA A 442 6.70 5.13 -16.47
C ALA A 442 6.50 3.85 -15.68
N THR A 443 7.54 3.43 -15.00
CA THR A 443 7.45 2.33 -14.03
C THR A 443 6.78 2.85 -12.75
N LEU A 444 5.84 2.08 -12.24
CA LEU A 444 5.11 2.39 -11.03
C LEU A 444 5.65 1.61 -9.84
N LEU A 445 5.77 0.27 -9.94
CA LEU A 445 6.20 -0.56 -8.82
C LEU A 445 6.75 -1.92 -9.29
N PHE A 446 7.76 -2.44 -8.57
CA PHE A 446 8.21 -3.82 -8.65
C PHE A 446 7.69 -4.62 -7.46
N THR A 447 7.16 -5.82 -7.72
CA THR A 447 6.79 -6.78 -6.68
C THR A 447 7.52 -8.09 -6.92
N CYS A 448 8.49 -8.40 -6.07
CA CYS A 448 9.23 -9.64 -6.07
C CYS A 448 8.42 -10.73 -5.37
N VAL A 449 8.30 -11.91 -5.99
CA VAL A 449 7.66 -13.09 -5.41
C VAL A 449 8.58 -14.29 -5.54
N GLY A 450 8.73 -15.07 -4.47
CA GLY A 450 9.64 -16.21 -4.47
C GLY A 450 9.58 -17.07 -3.23
N VAL A 451 10.41 -18.10 -3.20
CA VAL A 451 10.52 -18.99 -2.05
C VAL A 451 11.20 -18.26 -0.89
N PRO A 452 10.61 -18.20 0.30
CA PRO A 452 11.23 -17.51 1.43
C PRO A 452 12.52 -18.21 1.88
N ASP A 453 13.56 -17.43 2.20
CA ASP A 453 14.82 -17.93 2.78
C ASP A 453 14.73 -18.10 4.31
N TYR A 454 13.69 -17.57 4.92
CA TYR A 454 13.37 -17.73 6.34
C TYR A 454 11.85 -17.56 6.58
N ALA A 455 11.35 -18.20 7.62
CA ALA A 455 9.96 -18.03 8.05
C ALA A 455 9.79 -16.71 8.81
N SER A 456 8.82 -15.90 8.42
CA SER A 456 8.40 -14.73 9.19
C SER A 456 7.66 -15.17 10.45
N ARG A 457 8.02 -14.62 11.61
CA ARG A 457 7.26 -14.84 12.85
C ARG A 457 5.87 -14.24 12.71
N ALA A 458 4.83 -14.98 13.09
CA ALA A 458 3.46 -14.47 13.06
C ALA A 458 3.33 -13.21 13.93
N GLY A 459 2.48 -12.27 13.50
CA GLY A 459 2.14 -11.07 14.26
C GLY A 459 1.31 -11.37 15.48
N GLY A 460 1.38 -10.45 16.45
CA GLY A 460 0.60 -10.52 17.69
C GLY A 460 -0.88 -10.15 17.50
N ALA A 461 -1.60 -10.12 18.61
CA ALA A 461 -2.96 -9.63 18.71
C ALA A 461 -3.00 -8.09 18.86
N PRO A 462 -4.17 -7.45 18.72
CA PRO A 462 -4.34 -6.02 18.98
C PRO A 462 -3.81 -5.61 20.36
N GLY A 463 -2.97 -4.57 20.39
CA GLY A 463 -2.33 -4.08 21.61
C GLY A 463 -1.27 -5.02 22.23
N ALA A 464 -0.97 -6.16 21.60
CA ALA A 464 0.03 -7.13 22.04
C ALA A 464 0.95 -7.57 20.88
N PRO A 465 1.70 -6.65 20.26
CA PRO A 465 2.58 -6.97 19.15
C PRO A 465 3.73 -7.89 19.59
N VAL A 466 4.20 -8.71 18.65
CA VAL A 466 5.30 -9.65 18.91
C VAL A 466 6.65 -8.99 18.60
N ALA A 467 7.59 -9.09 19.53
CA ALA A 467 8.97 -8.66 19.29
C ALA A 467 9.66 -9.59 18.28
N VAL A 468 10.32 -8.99 17.27
CA VAL A 468 11.05 -9.71 16.23
C VAL A 468 12.47 -9.13 16.06
N ARG A 469 13.38 -9.95 15.51
CA ARG A 469 14.69 -9.48 15.06
C ARG A 469 14.60 -8.96 13.64
N SER A 470 15.26 -7.84 13.36
CA SER A 470 15.41 -7.34 11.99
C SER A 470 16.27 -8.29 11.16
N VAL A 471 15.81 -8.61 9.96
CA VAL A 471 16.58 -9.34 8.96
C VAL A 471 17.20 -8.32 8.00
N THR A 472 18.52 -8.38 7.84
CA THR A 472 19.24 -7.51 6.90
C THR A 472 19.04 -8.01 5.47
N PRO A 473 18.69 -7.15 4.50
CA PRO A 473 18.71 -7.49 3.08
C PRO A 473 20.12 -7.92 2.65
N ARG A 474 20.21 -8.72 1.58
CA ARG A 474 21.47 -8.94 0.87
C ARG A 474 21.62 -7.84 -0.17
N LEU A 475 22.78 -7.18 -0.19
CA LEU A 475 23.28 -6.35 -1.30
C LEU A 475 24.35 -7.15 -2.01
N ARG A 476 24.47 -7.00 -3.31
CA ARG A 476 25.49 -7.67 -4.14
C ARG A 476 26.20 -6.67 -5.04
#